data_0c6935a2cca5bcea619719086f72d9ea
#
_entry.id   0c6935a2cca5bcea619719086f72d9ea
#
_cell.length_a   1.000
_cell.length_b   1.000
_cell.length_c   1.000
_cell.angle_alpha   90.00
_cell.angle_beta   90.00
_cell.angle_gamma   90.00
#
_symmetry.space_group_name_H-M   'P 1'
#
loop_
_entity.id
_entity.type
_entity.pdbx_description
1 polymer ?
#
loop_
_entity_poly.entity_id
_entity_poly.type
_entity_poly.pdbx_seq_one_letter_code
_entity_poly.pdbx_strand_id
1 'polypeptide(L)'
;MMRKYQVRFRGGITEKEHCYLVGILPDTNDGRKLALDQRLIDPDLPDDPDSKVNICVGKIFEIWEHTMPQRSAQLVFCDLSTPKAGVFNVYDDMKAKLIEHGIPETEIAFIHEANTDARKTELFGKVRSGAVRVLMGSTAKMGAGTNVQQRLVALHHLDVPW
;
A
#
# COMPACT_ATOMS: atom_id res chain seq x y z
N MET A 1 22.97 2.98 7.05
CA MET A 1 23.58 3.17 8.38
C MET A 1 22.56 2.72 9.43
N MET A 2 22.66 1.49 9.89
CA MET A 2 21.74 0.94 10.91
C MET A 2 21.87 1.73 12.21
N ARG A 3 20.80 2.39 12.64
CA ARG A 3 20.70 2.92 13.99
C ARG A 3 20.51 1.75 14.95
N LYS A 4 21.54 1.43 15.75
CA LYS A 4 21.43 0.43 16.81
C LYS A 4 20.56 0.99 17.93
N TYR A 5 19.39 0.42 18.13
CA TYR A 5 18.54 0.69 19.28
C TYR A 5 19.07 -0.11 20.48
N GLN A 6 19.52 0.57 21.54
CA GLN A 6 19.79 -0.04 22.83
C GLN A 6 18.71 0.41 23.81
N VAL A 7 17.80 -0.48 24.16
CA VAL A 7 16.85 -0.25 25.24
C VAL A 7 17.53 -0.64 26.56
N ARG A 8 17.77 0.34 27.44
CA ARG A 8 18.25 0.09 28.81
C ARG A 8 17.17 0.49 29.80
N PHE A 9 16.60 -0.52 30.45
CA PHE A 9 15.76 -0.31 31.63
C PHE A 9 16.59 -0.37 32.86
N ARG A 10 17.00 0.75 33.47
CA ARG A 10 17.26 1.01 34.90
C ARG A 10 17.90 2.37 35.11
N GLY A 11 17.19 3.24 35.86
CA GLY A 11 17.75 4.33 36.64
C GLY A 11 18.39 5.48 35.88
N GLY A 12 17.62 6.54 35.65
CA GLY A 12 18.09 7.82 35.14
C GLY A 12 18.19 7.89 33.61
N ILE A 13 17.47 8.85 33.04
CA ILE A 13 17.53 9.13 31.60
C ILE A 13 18.89 9.80 31.32
N THR A 14 19.75 9.16 30.53
CA THR A 14 21.02 9.75 30.09
C THR A 14 20.78 10.69 28.90
N GLU A 15 21.75 11.58 28.63
CA GLU A 15 21.70 12.50 27.49
C GLU A 15 21.48 11.79 26.13
N LYS A 16 21.98 10.54 26.02
CA LYS A 16 21.71 9.66 24.88
C LYS A 16 20.25 9.20 24.80
N GLU A 17 19.63 8.93 25.93
CA GLU A 17 18.21 8.51 26.00
C GLU A 17 17.27 9.68 25.70
N HIS A 18 17.69 10.92 26.01
CA HIS A 18 16.98 12.13 25.61
C HIS A 18 16.91 12.28 24.07
N CYS A 19 17.97 11.94 23.35
CA CYS A 19 17.95 11.89 21.88
C CYS A 19 16.99 10.85 21.31
N TYR A 20 16.64 9.80 22.04
CA TYR A 20 15.67 8.78 21.62
C TYR A 20 14.22 9.25 21.78
N LEU A 21 13.91 10.02 22.83
CA LEU A 21 12.57 10.57 23.07
C LEU A 21 12.16 11.60 22.00
N VAL A 22 13.13 12.32 21.42
CA VAL A 22 12.91 13.25 20.31
C VAL A 22 12.63 12.52 18.98
N GLY A 23 12.91 11.22 18.91
CA GLY A 23 12.73 10.35 17.75
C GLY A 23 11.42 9.55 17.70
N ILE A 24 10.50 9.72 18.65
CA ILE A 24 9.28 8.89 18.72
C ILE A 24 8.45 8.91 17.42
N LEU A 25 8.30 10.07 16.78
CA LEU A 25 7.55 10.18 15.53
C LEU A 25 8.24 9.48 14.35
N PRO A 26 9.56 9.68 14.09
CA PRO A 26 10.29 8.89 13.11
C PRO A 26 10.28 7.40 13.42
N ASP A 27 10.49 7.00 14.67
CA ASP A 27 10.51 5.60 15.10
C ASP A 27 9.16 4.92 14.91
N THR A 28 8.06 5.63 15.19
CA THR A 28 6.71 5.14 14.94
C THR A 28 6.44 4.95 13.45
N ASN A 29 6.90 5.90 12.62
CA ASN A 29 6.75 5.81 11.18
C ASN A 29 7.59 4.66 10.59
N ASP A 30 8.82 4.49 11.07
CA ASP A 30 9.69 3.39 10.67
C ASP A 30 9.12 2.04 11.14
N GLY A 31 8.55 1.97 12.34
CA GLY A 31 7.82 0.78 12.83
C GLY A 31 6.63 0.42 11.95
N ARG A 32 5.87 1.41 11.48
CA ARG A 32 4.74 1.19 10.55
C ARG A 32 5.22 0.70 9.19
N LYS A 33 6.31 1.26 8.66
CA LYS A 33 6.92 0.81 7.40
C LYS A 33 7.42 -0.62 7.52
N LEU A 34 8.14 -0.94 8.60
CA LEU A 34 8.63 -2.28 8.88
C LEU A 34 7.49 -3.29 8.98
N ALA A 35 6.38 -2.91 9.63
CA ALA A 35 5.20 -3.75 9.75
C ALA A 35 4.43 -3.91 8.42
N LEU A 36 4.63 -3.03 7.45
CA LEU A 36 4.06 -3.12 6.12
C LEU A 36 4.95 -3.97 5.20
N ASP A 37 6.20 -3.55 5.06
CA ASP A 37 7.23 -4.25 4.28
C ASP A 37 8.62 -3.75 4.72
N GLN A 38 9.51 -4.67 5.12
CA GLN A 38 10.86 -4.33 5.60
C GLN A 38 11.72 -3.60 4.56
N ARG A 39 11.45 -3.78 3.27
CA ARG A 39 12.15 -3.11 2.16
C ARG A 39 11.86 -1.60 2.10
N LEU A 40 10.83 -1.12 2.82
CA LEU A 40 10.58 0.33 3.00
C LEU A 40 11.58 1.00 3.94
N ILE A 41 12.29 0.21 4.75
CA ILE A 41 13.36 0.68 5.64
C ILE A 41 14.72 0.49 4.96
N ASP A 42 14.95 -0.68 4.39
CA ASP A 42 16.17 -1.02 3.69
C ASP A 42 15.82 -1.86 2.46
N PRO A 43 15.94 -1.27 1.24
CA PRO A 43 15.60 -1.94 -0.01
C PRO A 43 16.43 -3.18 -0.31
N ASP A 44 17.58 -3.35 0.35
CA ASP A 44 18.48 -4.51 0.17
C ASP A 44 18.00 -5.73 0.98
N LEU A 45 17.00 -5.58 1.85
CA LEU A 45 16.40 -6.69 2.58
C LEU A 45 15.58 -7.59 1.63
N PRO A 46 15.53 -8.90 1.91
CA PRO A 46 14.76 -9.83 1.11
C PRO A 46 13.27 -9.54 1.16
N ASP A 47 12.54 -9.92 0.14
CA ASP A 47 11.09 -9.94 0.16
C ASP A 47 10.60 -11.00 1.15
N ASP A 48 9.83 -10.58 2.15
CA ASP A 48 9.26 -11.47 3.14
C ASP A 48 7.91 -12.01 2.64
N PRO A 49 7.78 -13.33 2.36
CA PRO A 49 6.53 -13.93 1.86
C PRO A 49 5.35 -13.73 2.82
N ASP A 50 5.60 -13.56 4.12
CA ASP A 50 4.59 -13.34 5.14
C ASP A 50 4.33 -11.85 5.42
N SER A 51 4.92 -10.94 4.63
CA SER A 51 4.63 -9.50 4.73
C SER A 51 3.16 -9.20 4.46
N LYS A 52 2.65 -8.11 5.05
CA LYS A 52 1.28 -7.65 4.76
C LYS A 52 1.04 -7.44 3.27
N VAL A 53 2.05 -6.99 2.55
CA VAL A 53 1.99 -6.76 1.11
C VAL A 53 1.75 -8.08 0.38
N ASN A 54 2.54 -9.11 0.66
CA ASN A 54 2.43 -10.41 0.00
C ASN A 54 1.13 -11.14 0.35
N ILE A 55 0.71 -11.09 1.61
CA ILE A 55 -0.59 -11.63 2.04
C ILE A 55 -1.74 -10.91 1.30
N CYS A 56 -1.66 -9.59 1.16
CA CYS A 56 -2.67 -8.81 0.46
C CYS A 56 -2.72 -9.15 -1.04
N VAL A 57 -1.57 -9.30 -1.69
CA VAL A 57 -1.47 -9.74 -3.10
C VAL A 57 -2.20 -11.06 -3.30
N GLY A 58 -1.93 -12.06 -2.44
CA GLY A 58 -2.61 -13.36 -2.50
C GLY A 58 -4.13 -13.23 -2.35
N LYS A 59 -4.60 -12.40 -1.42
CA LYS A 59 -6.04 -12.16 -1.21
C LYS A 59 -6.70 -11.44 -2.38
N ILE A 60 -6.02 -10.45 -2.97
CA ILE A 60 -6.51 -9.74 -4.16
C ILE A 60 -6.66 -10.73 -5.32
N PHE A 61 -5.66 -11.58 -5.55
CA PHE A 61 -5.70 -12.57 -6.61
C PHE A 61 -6.83 -13.58 -6.40
N GLU A 62 -6.98 -14.16 -5.20
CA GLU A 62 -8.06 -15.07 -4.84
C GLU A 62 -9.44 -14.46 -5.14
N ILE A 63 -9.69 -13.22 -4.71
CA ILE A 63 -10.97 -12.53 -4.96
C ILE A 63 -11.14 -12.22 -6.46
N TRP A 64 -10.06 -11.79 -7.13
CA TRP A 64 -10.10 -11.52 -8.56
C TRP A 64 -10.50 -12.77 -9.36
N GLU A 65 -9.91 -13.92 -9.05
CA GLU A 65 -10.21 -15.18 -9.70
C GLU A 65 -11.66 -15.61 -9.47
N HIS A 66 -12.09 -15.64 -8.20
CA HIS A 66 -13.46 -16.05 -7.84
C HIS A 66 -14.56 -15.13 -8.41
N THR A 67 -14.24 -13.87 -8.67
CA THR A 67 -15.21 -12.88 -9.18
C THR A 67 -15.02 -12.54 -10.65
N MET A 68 -14.33 -13.40 -11.43
CA MET A 68 -14.13 -13.21 -12.86
C MET A 68 -15.43 -13.01 -13.65
N PRO A 69 -16.49 -13.82 -13.44
CA PRO A 69 -17.74 -13.67 -14.21
C PRO A 69 -18.41 -12.32 -13.96
N GLN A 70 -18.35 -11.80 -12.73
CA GLN A 70 -18.95 -10.53 -12.33
C GLN A 70 -18.07 -9.32 -12.65
N ARG A 71 -16.78 -9.57 -12.97
CA ARG A 71 -15.75 -8.53 -13.12
C ARG A 71 -15.76 -7.55 -11.95
N SER A 72 -15.79 -8.09 -10.72
CA SER A 72 -15.85 -7.29 -9.50
C SER A 72 -14.55 -6.51 -9.29
N ALA A 73 -14.67 -5.36 -8.65
CA ALA A 73 -13.57 -4.45 -8.38
C ALA A 73 -13.15 -4.50 -6.92
N GLN A 74 -11.89 -4.22 -6.66
CA GLN A 74 -11.27 -4.15 -5.35
C GLN A 74 -10.51 -2.83 -5.22
N LEU A 75 -10.57 -2.19 -4.05
CA LEU A 75 -9.78 -1.00 -3.73
C LEU A 75 -8.68 -1.36 -2.73
N VAL A 76 -7.49 -0.84 -2.96
CA VAL A 76 -6.33 -1.01 -2.10
C VAL A 76 -5.86 0.35 -1.61
N PHE A 77 -5.85 0.55 -0.31
CA PHE A 77 -5.42 1.78 0.34
C PHE A 77 -4.03 1.60 0.95
N CYS A 78 -3.09 2.46 0.54
CA CYS A 78 -1.75 2.52 1.11
C CYS A 78 -1.28 3.98 1.12
N ASP A 79 -1.03 4.52 2.33
CA ASP A 79 -0.59 5.90 2.54
C ASP A 79 0.91 6.01 2.79
N LEU A 80 1.54 4.97 3.35
CA LEU A 80 2.96 4.99 3.74
C LEU A 80 3.94 4.88 2.57
N SER A 81 3.50 4.35 1.43
CA SER A 81 4.38 4.11 0.28
C SER A 81 3.66 4.45 -1.01
N THR A 82 3.56 5.74 -1.31
CA THR A 82 3.00 6.21 -2.59
C THR A 82 4.04 6.08 -3.72
N PRO A 83 3.61 5.93 -4.99
CA PRO A 83 4.52 5.78 -6.14
C PRO A 83 5.54 6.92 -6.22
N LYS A 84 6.83 6.56 -6.32
CA LYS A 84 7.93 7.50 -6.47
C LYS A 84 9.00 6.89 -7.36
N ALA A 85 9.35 7.58 -8.43
CA ALA A 85 10.33 7.10 -9.40
C ALA A 85 11.71 6.84 -8.78
N GLY A 86 12.32 5.70 -9.12
CA GLY A 86 13.67 5.34 -8.71
C GLY A 86 13.82 4.89 -7.24
N VAL A 87 12.73 4.69 -6.53
CA VAL A 87 12.71 4.21 -5.14
C VAL A 87 11.73 3.06 -5.03
N PHE A 88 12.11 2.03 -4.27
CA PHE A 88 11.20 0.94 -3.93
C PHE A 88 9.89 1.50 -3.33
N ASN A 89 8.77 1.06 -3.86
CA ASN A 89 7.45 1.40 -3.33
C ASN A 89 6.49 0.22 -3.47
N VAL A 90 5.53 0.15 -2.54
CA VAL A 90 4.58 -0.95 -2.45
C VAL A 90 3.65 -1.03 -3.65
N TYR A 91 3.33 0.10 -4.30
CA TYR A 91 2.41 0.11 -5.44
C TYR A 91 2.99 -0.64 -6.65
N ASP A 92 4.25 -0.33 -7.00
CA ASP A 92 4.92 -0.96 -8.13
C ASP A 92 5.20 -2.44 -7.83
N ASP A 93 5.62 -2.77 -6.59
CA ASP A 93 5.85 -4.14 -6.15
C ASP A 93 4.57 -4.99 -6.20
N MET A 94 3.46 -4.47 -5.66
CA MET A 94 2.17 -5.16 -5.72
C MET A 94 1.68 -5.34 -7.15
N LYS A 95 1.81 -4.30 -8.00
CA LYS A 95 1.42 -4.38 -9.41
C LYS A 95 2.21 -5.49 -10.13
N ALA A 96 3.52 -5.53 -9.95
CA ALA A 96 4.37 -6.56 -10.54
C ALA A 96 3.93 -7.97 -10.10
N LYS A 97 3.74 -8.19 -8.80
CA LYS A 97 3.30 -9.47 -8.25
C LYS A 97 1.90 -9.89 -8.73
N LEU A 98 0.95 -8.95 -8.81
CA LEU A 98 -0.39 -9.26 -9.34
C LEU A 98 -0.34 -9.66 -10.81
N ILE A 99 0.54 -9.04 -11.61
CA ILE A 99 0.77 -9.43 -13.00
C ILE A 99 1.41 -10.82 -13.07
N GLU A 100 2.39 -11.14 -12.22
CA GLU A 100 2.99 -12.46 -12.11
C GLU A 100 1.97 -13.55 -11.75
N HIS A 101 0.98 -13.22 -10.92
CA HIS A 101 -0.16 -14.11 -10.63
C HIS A 101 -1.13 -14.27 -11.81
N GLY A 102 -1.01 -13.45 -12.86
CA GLY A 102 -1.82 -13.56 -14.08
C GLY A 102 -2.92 -12.51 -14.22
N ILE A 103 -2.99 -11.51 -13.36
CA ILE A 103 -3.93 -10.39 -13.54
C ILE A 103 -3.41 -9.51 -14.68
N PRO A 104 -4.22 -9.24 -15.72
CA PRO A 104 -3.81 -8.36 -16.81
C PRO A 104 -3.44 -6.96 -16.29
N GLU A 105 -2.33 -6.41 -16.77
CA GLU A 105 -1.89 -5.06 -16.38
C GLU A 105 -2.98 -4.00 -16.58
N THR A 106 -3.78 -4.14 -17.64
CA THR A 106 -4.89 -3.22 -17.96
C THR A 106 -6.01 -3.22 -16.92
N GLU A 107 -6.10 -4.25 -16.08
CA GLU A 107 -7.09 -4.35 -15.01
C GLU A 107 -6.60 -3.76 -13.68
N ILE A 108 -5.34 -3.31 -13.62
CA ILE A 108 -4.71 -2.69 -12.44
C ILE A 108 -4.46 -1.21 -12.74
N ALA A 109 -4.84 -0.32 -11.82
CA ALA A 109 -4.61 1.11 -11.98
C ALA A 109 -4.24 1.80 -10.66
N PHE A 110 -3.51 2.91 -10.76
CA PHE A 110 -3.19 3.78 -9.65
C PHE A 110 -3.97 5.09 -9.76
N ILE A 111 -4.65 5.51 -8.69
CA ILE A 111 -5.33 6.82 -8.64
C ILE A 111 -4.36 7.98 -8.87
N HIS A 112 -3.07 7.78 -8.57
CA HIS A 112 -2.01 8.77 -8.72
C HIS A 112 -1.74 9.14 -10.19
N GLU A 113 -2.11 8.29 -11.13
CA GLU A 113 -2.01 8.55 -12.57
C GLU A 113 -3.13 9.47 -13.08
N ALA A 114 -4.21 9.61 -12.31
CA ALA A 114 -5.36 10.46 -12.63
C ALA A 114 -5.23 11.85 -11.96
N ASN A 115 -4.39 12.71 -12.53
CA ASN A 115 -4.05 14.01 -11.94
C ASN A 115 -5.09 15.11 -12.13
N THR A 116 -6.16 14.87 -12.89
CA THR A 116 -7.26 15.81 -13.13
C THR A 116 -8.59 15.17 -12.77
N ASP A 117 -9.60 15.96 -12.48
CA ASP A 117 -10.94 15.46 -12.17
C ASP A 117 -11.57 14.71 -13.35
N ALA A 118 -11.28 15.14 -14.58
CA ALA A 118 -11.72 14.44 -15.79
C ALA A 118 -11.10 13.03 -15.86
N ARG A 119 -9.78 12.90 -15.62
CA ARG A 119 -9.10 11.59 -15.60
C ARG A 119 -9.56 10.71 -14.46
N LYS A 120 -9.85 11.28 -13.28
CA LYS A 120 -10.44 10.52 -12.16
C LYS A 120 -11.81 9.99 -12.53
N THR A 121 -12.66 10.83 -13.14
CA THR A 121 -14.00 10.42 -13.58
C THR A 121 -13.93 9.29 -14.61
N GLU A 122 -13.01 9.38 -15.59
CA GLU A 122 -12.75 8.31 -16.55
C GLU A 122 -12.29 7.02 -15.88
N LEU A 123 -11.31 7.11 -14.95
CA LEU A 123 -10.78 5.96 -14.22
C LEU A 123 -11.88 5.29 -13.39
N PHE A 124 -12.70 6.06 -12.68
CA PHE A 124 -13.83 5.51 -11.94
C PHE A 124 -14.88 4.89 -12.86
N GLY A 125 -15.05 5.42 -14.07
CA GLY A 125 -15.84 4.78 -15.13
C GLY A 125 -15.33 3.41 -15.51
N LYS A 126 -14.00 3.26 -15.67
CA LYS A 126 -13.35 1.96 -15.95
C LYS A 126 -13.53 0.97 -14.78
N VAL A 127 -13.50 1.44 -13.55
CA VAL A 127 -13.76 0.58 -12.38
C VAL A 127 -15.24 0.14 -12.35
N ARG A 128 -16.18 1.06 -12.56
CA ARG A 128 -17.62 0.71 -12.62
C ARG A 128 -17.98 -0.25 -13.75
N SER A 129 -17.32 -0.15 -14.88
CA SER A 129 -17.52 -1.08 -16.01
C SER A 129 -16.86 -2.45 -15.78
N GLY A 130 -15.92 -2.54 -14.83
CA GLY A 130 -15.11 -3.72 -14.60
C GLY A 130 -13.92 -3.85 -15.57
N ALA A 131 -13.58 -2.79 -16.31
CA ALA A 131 -12.36 -2.75 -17.10
C ALA A 131 -11.12 -2.66 -16.22
N VAL A 132 -11.19 -1.90 -15.12
CA VAL A 132 -10.21 -1.90 -14.03
C VAL A 132 -10.82 -2.63 -12.84
N ARG A 133 -10.13 -3.67 -12.36
CA ARG A 133 -10.61 -4.52 -11.27
C ARG A 133 -9.81 -4.35 -9.98
N VAL A 134 -8.60 -3.81 -10.06
CA VAL A 134 -7.78 -3.45 -8.89
C VAL A 134 -7.40 -1.99 -9.00
N LEU A 135 -7.92 -1.16 -8.11
CA LEU A 135 -7.57 0.26 -8.02
C LEU A 135 -6.80 0.52 -6.72
N MET A 136 -5.57 0.99 -6.84
CA MET A 136 -4.71 1.33 -5.71
C MET A 136 -4.61 2.84 -5.52
N GLY A 137 -4.62 3.28 -4.26
CA GLY A 137 -4.46 4.69 -3.96
C GLY A 137 -4.29 5.02 -2.49
N SER A 138 -3.97 6.27 -2.20
CA SER A 138 -3.94 6.78 -0.85
C SER A 138 -5.36 7.15 -0.38
N THR A 139 -5.56 7.11 0.93
CA THR A 139 -6.83 7.54 1.56
C THR A 139 -7.20 8.96 1.16
N ALA A 140 -6.21 9.87 1.10
CA ALA A 140 -6.42 11.26 0.70
C ALA A 140 -6.95 11.40 -0.75
N LYS A 141 -6.54 10.52 -1.67
CA LYS A 141 -6.95 10.60 -3.09
C LYS A 141 -8.21 9.79 -3.40
N MET A 142 -8.47 8.72 -2.67
CA MET A 142 -9.62 7.82 -2.89
C MET A 142 -10.73 7.95 -1.84
N GLY A 143 -10.46 8.54 -0.66
CA GLY A 143 -11.39 8.56 0.46
C GLY A 143 -12.62 9.42 0.25
N ALA A 144 -12.56 10.45 -0.60
CA ALA A 144 -13.68 11.34 -0.89
C ALA A 144 -14.09 11.29 -2.36
N GLY A 145 -15.39 11.13 -2.63
CA GLY A 145 -15.94 11.21 -3.98
C GLY A 145 -15.70 10.01 -4.89
N THR A 146 -15.15 8.91 -4.36
CA THR A 146 -14.92 7.68 -5.13
C THR A 146 -16.21 6.87 -5.26
N ASN A 147 -16.97 7.13 -6.32
CA ASN A 147 -18.20 6.39 -6.60
C ASN A 147 -17.91 5.18 -7.52
N VAL A 148 -17.46 4.07 -6.91
CA VAL A 148 -17.16 2.81 -7.62
C VAL A 148 -17.91 1.60 -7.04
N GLN A 149 -18.95 1.85 -6.25
CA GLN A 149 -19.65 0.87 -5.42
C GLN A 149 -20.33 -0.26 -6.21
N GLN A 150 -20.71 -0.02 -7.46
CA GLN A 150 -21.51 -0.97 -8.26
C GLN A 150 -20.88 -2.36 -8.41
N ARG A 151 -19.54 -2.43 -8.48
CA ARG A 151 -18.79 -3.69 -8.63
C ARG A 151 -17.83 -3.94 -7.49
N LEU A 152 -17.84 -3.10 -6.48
CA LEU A 152 -16.92 -3.18 -5.35
C LEU A 152 -17.26 -4.38 -4.48
N VAL A 153 -16.28 -5.28 -4.30
CA VAL A 153 -16.42 -6.50 -3.50
C VAL A 153 -15.49 -6.53 -2.30
N ALA A 154 -14.38 -5.81 -2.34
CA ALA A 154 -13.42 -5.77 -1.25
C ALA A 154 -12.68 -4.43 -1.13
N LEU A 155 -12.32 -4.10 0.12
CA LEU A 155 -11.45 -3.00 0.49
C LEU A 155 -10.26 -3.59 1.25
N HIS A 156 -9.05 -3.26 0.81
CA HIS A 156 -7.81 -3.66 1.46
C HIS A 156 -7.13 -2.43 2.05
N HIS A 157 -6.95 -2.40 3.35
CA HIS A 157 -6.19 -1.37 4.04
C HIS A 157 -4.85 -1.94 4.48
N LEU A 158 -3.78 -1.55 3.79
CA LEU A 158 -2.42 -1.98 4.12
C LEU A 158 -1.86 -1.25 5.32
N ASP A 159 -2.20 0.03 5.43
CA ASP A 159 -1.88 0.87 6.58
C ASP A 159 -3.11 1.68 7.00
N VAL A 160 -3.09 2.15 8.23
CA VAL A 160 -4.17 2.96 8.79
C VAL A 160 -3.66 4.40 8.88
N PRO A 161 -4.36 5.40 8.26
CA PRO A 161 -4.04 6.80 8.49
C PRO A 161 -4.28 7.16 9.96
N TRP A 162 -3.55 8.20 10.43
CA TRP A 162 -3.71 8.75 11.79
C TRP A 162 -5.05 9.47 11.94
#